data_e0ec9c96fcac09f1c66b7409fbc5625c
#
_entry.id   e0ec9c96fcac09f1c66b7409fbc5625c
#
_cell.length_a   1.000
_cell.length_b   1.000
_cell.length_c   1.000
_cell.angle_alpha   90.00
_cell.angle_beta   90.00
_cell.angle_gamma   90.00
#
_symmetry.space_group_name_H-M   'P 1'
#
loop_
_entity.id
_entity.type
_entity.pdbx_description
1 polymer ?
#
loop_
_entity_poly.entity_id
_entity_poly.type
_entity_poly.pdbx_seq_one_letter_code
_entity_poly.pdbx_strand_id
1 'polypeptide(L)'
;CLESLKKVSYSNYTIIVADNNSSDNSVETINADYPNIPLVRLDKNYGYAGGNNRAFNSLKEDESEYVIFLNNDTVVDENFIFPLIEPFLTNKNIYQTVPKIFYQKNPKLIWYAGGNVNLWTGKVSHKGIRQYDNEKYNLKSLTKYATGCCFCMRYNDFKEIGGFDENFPMYSEDVDLSLTIRKQGNEVWYIPESIIWHKVSASIGGSFSLSKNMKKLRGLFLLFKKHANPFQYLSIILLSPFIILFQFVNLLFTIKK
;
A
#
# COMPACT_ATOMS: atom_id res chain seq x y z
N CYS A 1 -11.55 -1.24 -11.14
CA CYS A 1 -10.14 -1.61 -11.28
C CYS A 1 -9.91 -2.32 -12.62
N LEU A 2 -10.43 -3.52 -12.86
CA LEU A 2 -10.17 -4.30 -14.07
C LEU A 2 -10.51 -3.55 -15.37
N GLU A 3 -11.60 -2.78 -15.41
CA GLU A 3 -11.95 -1.96 -16.57
C GLU A 3 -10.94 -0.85 -16.88
N SER A 4 -10.27 -0.28 -15.88
CA SER A 4 -9.19 0.69 -16.15
C SER A 4 -7.90 -0.01 -16.57
N LEU A 5 -7.61 -1.19 -16.04
CA LEU A 5 -6.45 -1.98 -16.47
C LEU A 5 -6.52 -2.38 -17.95
N LYS A 6 -7.70 -2.71 -18.50
CA LYS A 6 -7.87 -3.00 -19.94
C LYS A 6 -7.46 -1.84 -20.87
N LYS A 7 -7.37 -0.61 -20.35
CA LYS A 7 -7.03 0.60 -21.14
C LYS A 7 -5.55 0.98 -21.05
N VAL A 8 -4.76 0.22 -20.28
CA VAL A 8 -3.34 0.51 -20.08
C VAL A 8 -2.58 0.36 -21.38
N SER A 9 -1.77 1.37 -21.72
CA SER A 9 -0.99 1.45 -22.97
C SER A 9 0.24 0.52 -22.99
N TYR A 10 0.75 0.13 -21.81
CA TYR A 10 1.87 -0.80 -21.70
C TYR A 10 1.42 -2.20 -22.06
N SER A 11 1.96 -2.79 -23.14
CA SER A 11 1.43 -4.03 -23.71
C SER A 11 1.95 -5.32 -23.08
N ASN A 12 3.13 -5.28 -22.43
CA ASN A 12 3.78 -6.47 -21.87
C ASN A 12 3.45 -6.64 -20.39
N TYR A 13 2.19 -6.95 -20.07
CA TYR A 13 1.77 -7.26 -18.71
C TYR A 13 0.66 -8.31 -18.67
N THR A 14 0.58 -8.99 -17.55
CA THR A 14 -0.49 -9.96 -17.23
C THR A 14 -1.18 -9.54 -15.96
N ILE A 15 -2.50 -9.60 -15.94
CA ILE A 15 -3.31 -9.38 -14.75
C ILE A 15 -3.59 -10.71 -14.08
N ILE A 16 -3.36 -10.80 -12.78
CA ILE A 16 -3.76 -11.94 -11.96
C ILE A 16 -4.63 -11.41 -10.83
N VAL A 17 -5.80 -11.99 -10.64
CA VAL A 17 -6.68 -11.67 -9.52
C VAL A 17 -6.46 -12.71 -8.43
N ALA A 18 -6.22 -12.25 -7.19
CA ALA A 18 -6.16 -13.09 -6.01
C ALA A 18 -7.44 -12.94 -5.19
N ASP A 19 -8.22 -13.98 -5.11
CA ASP A 19 -9.39 -14.03 -4.22
C ASP A 19 -8.99 -14.62 -2.87
N ASN A 20 -9.04 -13.78 -1.84
CA ASN A 20 -8.67 -14.14 -0.47
C ASN A 20 -9.85 -14.75 0.31
N ASN A 21 -10.54 -15.71 -0.33
CA ASN A 21 -11.72 -16.39 0.18
C ASN A 21 -12.91 -15.44 0.41
N SER A 22 -13.33 -14.75 -0.64
CA SER A 22 -14.52 -13.88 -0.62
C SER A 22 -15.78 -14.69 -0.35
N SER A 23 -16.69 -14.15 0.47
CA SER A 23 -17.97 -14.77 0.82
C SER A 23 -19.16 -14.20 0.02
N ASP A 24 -18.88 -13.28 -0.89
CA ASP A 24 -19.86 -12.68 -1.81
C ASP A 24 -19.71 -13.25 -3.24
N ASN A 25 -20.44 -12.71 -4.20
CA ASN A 25 -20.41 -13.14 -5.60
C ASN A 25 -19.16 -12.65 -6.39
N SER A 26 -18.07 -12.27 -5.71
CA SER A 26 -16.87 -11.72 -6.38
C SER A 26 -16.26 -12.70 -7.35
N VAL A 27 -16.14 -13.99 -6.97
CA VAL A 27 -15.57 -15.05 -7.80
C VAL A 27 -16.41 -15.31 -9.03
N GLU A 28 -17.72 -15.45 -8.86
CA GLU A 28 -18.68 -15.65 -9.94
C GLU A 28 -18.67 -14.49 -10.93
N THR A 29 -18.66 -13.27 -10.43
CA THR A 29 -18.58 -12.04 -11.24
C THR A 29 -17.29 -11.98 -12.05
N ILE A 30 -16.14 -12.30 -11.44
CA ILE A 30 -14.85 -12.29 -12.15
C ILE A 30 -14.84 -13.35 -13.24
N ASN A 31 -15.30 -14.56 -12.96
CA ASN A 31 -15.33 -15.63 -13.95
C ASN A 31 -16.30 -15.33 -15.12
N ALA A 32 -17.41 -14.65 -14.85
CA ALA A 32 -18.39 -14.29 -15.87
C ALA A 32 -17.92 -13.12 -16.75
N ASP A 33 -17.43 -12.04 -16.13
CA ASP A 33 -17.13 -10.78 -16.82
C ASP A 33 -15.69 -10.71 -17.34
N TYR A 34 -14.78 -11.54 -16.76
CA TYR A 34 -13.34 -11.54 -17.08
C TYR A 34 -12.77 -12.97 -17.21
N PRO A 35 -13.35 -13.85 -18.05
CA PRO A 35 -13.00 -15.27 -18.11
C PRO A 35 -11.54 -15.56 -18.51
N ASN A 36 -10.87 -14.60 -19.13
CA ASN A 36 -9.48 -14.72 -19.55
C ASN A 36 -8.46 -14.22 -18.50
N ILE A 37 -8.92 -13.71 -17.36
CA ILE A 37 -8.02 -13.24 -16.30
C ILE A 37 -7.79 -14.40 -15.31
N PRO A 38 -6.55 -14.84 -15.10
CA PRO A 38 -6.23 -15.86 -14.10
C PRO A 38 -6.72 -15.46 -12.71
N LEU A 39 -7.43 -16.37 -12.06
CA LEU A 39 -7.96 -16.20 -10.71
C LEU A 39 -7.30 -17.22 -9.76
N VAL A 40 -6.50 -16.70 -8.82
CA VAL A 40 -5.92 -17.47 -7.73
C VAL A 40 -6.89 -17.46 -6.55
N ARG A 41 -7.53 -18.60 -6.26
CA ARG A 41 -8.47 -18.74 -5.15
C ARG A 41 -7.77 -19.32 -3.94
N LEU A 42 -7.80 -18.60 -2.83
CA LEU A 42 -7.24 -19.06 -1.56
C LEU A 42 -8.32 -19.80 -0.75
N ASP A 43 -7.90 -20.78 0.04
CA ASP A 43 -8.77 -21.64 0.84
C ASP A 43 -9.38 -20.95 2.07
N LYS A 44 -8.75 -19.84 2.53
CA LYS A 44 -9.24 -18.99 3.61
C LYS A 44 -8.73 -17.56 3.48
N ASN A 45 -9.26 -16.65 4.27
CA ASN A 45 -8.80 -15.28 4.34
C ASN A 45 -7.50 -15.18 5.16
N TYR A 46 -6.37 -14.95 4.48
CA TYR A 46 -5.04 -14.79 5.05
C TYR A 46 -4.68 -13.33 5.40
N GLY A 47 -5.65 -12.40 5.28
CA GLY A 47 -5.38 -10.97 5.40
C GLY A 47 -4.64 -10.41 4.19
N TYR A 48 -4.21 -9.14 4.28
CA TYR A 48 -3.54 -8.47 3.16
C TYR A 48 -2.17 -9.11 2.87
N ALA A 49 -1.31 -9.23 3.88
CA ALA A 49 0.05 -9.77 3.73
C ALA A 49 0.04 -11.21 3.21
N GLY A 50 -0.67 -12.10 3.88
CA GLY A 50 -0.71 -13.51 3.51
C GLY A 50 -1.41 -13.78 2.17
N GLY A 51 -2.44 -13.01 1.83
CA GLY A 51 -3.11 -13.10 0.53
C GLY A 51 -2.18 -12.73 -0.62
N ASN A 52 -1.48 -11.60 -0.51
CA ASN A 52 -0.52 -11.16 -1.53
C ASN A 52 0.70 -12.09 -1.64
N ASN A 53 1.23 -12.60 -0.52
CA ASN A 53 2.34 -13.56 -0.57
C ASN A 53 1.95 -14.84 -1.33
N ARG A 54 0.75 -15.37 -1.09
CA ARG A 54 0.26 -16.58 -1.77
C ARG A 54 -0.01 -16.34 -3.25
N ALA A 55 -0.57 -15.18 -3.58
CA ALA A 55 -0.73 -14.77 -4.97
C ALA A 55 0.64 -14.65 -5.67
N PHE A 56 1.62 -14.01 -5.04
CA PHE A 56 2.97 -13.91 -5.56
C PHE A 56 3.62 -15.29 -5.77
N ASN A 57 3.49 -16.20 -4.81
CA ASN A 57 4.05 -17.55 -4.89
C ASN A 57 3.38 -18.43 -5.96
N SER A 58 2.23 -18.03 -6.50
CA SER A 58 1.60 -18.70 -7.63
C SER A 58 2.16 -18.26 -8.99
N LEU A 59 2.95 -17.18 -9.02
CA LEU A 59 3.64 -16.73 -10.23
C LEU A 59 4.83 -17.63 -10.53
N LYS A 60 5.12 -17.82 -11.81
CA LYS A 60 6.34 -18.51 -12.22
C LYS A 60 7.49 -17.51 -12.32
N GLU A 61 8.65 -17.91 -11.83
CA GLU A 61 9.83 -17.05 -11.70
C GLU A 61 10.29 -16.44 -13.04
N ASP A 62 10.19 -17.21 -14.12
CA ASP A 62 10.67 -16.83 -15.45
C ASP A 62 9.66 -16.01 -16.26
N GLU A 63 8.45 -15.78 -15.74
CA GLU A 63 7.37 -15.12 -16.50
C GLU A 63 7.26 -13.62 -16.25
N SER A 64 7.90 -13.08 -15.20
CA SER A 64 7.75 -11.67 -14.84
C SER A 64 9.02 -11.09 -14.23
N GLU A 65 9.51 -9.99 -14.80
CA GLU A 65 10.62 -9.22 -14.25
C GLU A 65 10.18 -8.30 -13.10
N TYR A 66 8.98 -7.77 -13.21
CA TYR A 66 8.39 -6.83 -12.23
C TYR A 66 7.03 -7.34 -11.75
N VAL A 67 6.70 -7.01 -10.50
CA VAL A 67 5.38 -7.27 -9.91
C VAL A 67 4.80 -5.96 -9.40
N ILE A 68 3.56 -5.68 -9.78
CA ILE A 68 2.78 -4.56 -9.27
C ILE A 68 1.68 -5.13 -8.36
N PHE A 69 1.73 -4.77 -7.09
CA PHE A 69 0.65 -5.02 -6.16
C PHE A 69 -0.36 -3.87 -6.27
N LEU A 70 -1.62 -4.20 -6.49
CA LEU A 70 -2.66 -3.22 -6.74
C LEU A 70 -3.97 -3.61 -6.05
N ASN A 71 -4.51 -2.72 -5.24
CA ASN A 71 -5.82 -2.92 -4.62
C ASN A 71 -6.95 -2.88 -5.65
N ASN A 72 -7.95 -3.72 -5.46
CA ASN A 72 -9.10 -3.84 -6.35
C ASN A 72 -10.05 -2.63 -6.35
N ASP A 73 -9.95 -1.74 -5.35
CA ASP A 73 -10.73 -0.51 -5.21
C ASP A 73 -10.02 0.72 -5.80
N THR A 74 -9.23 0.50 -6.86
CA THR A 74 -8.50 1.55 -7.59
C THR A 74 -9.01 1.72 -9.03
N VAL A 75 -8.68 2.86 -9.60
CA VAL A 75 -8.72 3.15 -11.04
C VAL A 75 -7.32 3.60 -11.42
N VAL A 76 -6.77 3.12 -12.52
CA VAL A 76 -5.43 3.45 -12.97
C VAL A 76 -5.45 4.34 -14.22
N ASP A 77 -4.45 5.22 -14.34
CA ASP A 77 -4.15 5.93 -15.58
C ASP A 77 -3.64 4.96 -16.65
N GLU A 78 -3.91 5.24 -17.92
CA GLU A 78 -3.49 4.37 -19.02
C GLU A 78 -1.96 4.22 -19.12
N ASN A 79 -1.20 5.19 -18.63
CA ASN A 79 0.27 5.20 -18.68
C ASN A 79 0.94 4.90 -17.32
N PHE A 80 0.22 4.37 -16.31
CA PHE A 80 0.75 4.27 -14.95
C PHE A 80 1.88 3.26 -14.77
N ILE A 81 1.99 2.21 -15.63
CA ILE A 81 2.95 1.10 -15.47
C ILE A 81 4.39 1.55 -15.76
N PHE A 82 4.63 2.12 -16.94
CA PHE A 82 6.00 2.41 -17.38
C PHE A 82 6.76 3.34 -16.41
N PRO A 83 6.18 4.45 -15.91
CA PRO A 83 6.88 5.30 -14.94
C PRO A 83 7.25 4.57 -13.62
N LEU A 84 6.51 3.53 -13.21
CA LEU A 84 6.87 2.71 -12.04
C LEU A 84 8.08 1.81 -12.31
N ILE A 85 8.24 1.35 -13.55
CA ILE A 85 9.32 0.42 -13.95
C ILE A 85 10.60 1.17 -14.31
N GLU A 86 10.48 2.30 -15.01
CA GLU A 86 11.63 3.06 -15.55
C GLU A 86 12.77 3.28 -14.53
N PRO A 87 12.52 3.65 -13.26
CA PRO A 87 13.59 3.90 -12.29
C PRO A 87 14.49 2.67 -12.02
N PHE A 88 13.94 1.47 -12.10
CA PHE A 88 14.70 0.24 -11.90
C PHE A 88 15.75 -0.01 -13.01
N LEU A 89 15.52 0.53 -14.21
CA LEU A 89 16.43 0.36 -15.35
C LEU A 89 17.75 1.12 -15.14
N THR A 90 17.72 2.20 -14.36
CA THR A 90 18.86 3.11 -14.18
C THR A 90 19.51 3.01 -12.81
N ASN A 91 18.80 2.53 -11.78
CA ASN A 91 19.32 2.43 -10.43
C ASN A 91 18.95 1.09 -9.78
N LYS A 92 19.96 0.25 -9.60
CA LYS A 92 19.80 -1.10 -9.00
C LYS A 92 19.45 -1.05 -7.50
N ASN A 93 19.75 0.06 -6.81
CA ASN A 93 19.43 0.22 -5.39
C ASN A 93 17.95 0.51 -5.14
N ILE A 94 17.18 0.85 -6.18
CA ILE A 94 15.73 1.00 -6.06
C ILE A 94 15.12 -0.40 -6.00
N TYR A 95 14.45 -0.70 -4.89
CA TYR A 95 13.75 -1.96 -4.66
C TYR A 95 12.24 -1.81 -4.74
N GLN A 96 11.74 -0.59 -4.51
CA GLN A 96 10.30 -0.35 -4.50
C GLN A 96 9.96 1.03 -5.07
N THR A 97 8.97 1.10 -5.96
CA THR A 97 8.40 2.35 -6.47
C THR A 97 6.92 2.42 -6.16
N VAL A 98 6.40 3.63 -5.96
CA VAL A 98 5.01 3.88 -5.58
C VAL A 98 4.45 5.09 -6.33
N PRO A 99 3.20 5.00 -6.89
CA PRO A 99 2.60 6.07 -7.66
C PRO A 99 2.09 7.23 -6.81
N LYS A 100 1.72 8.33 -7.47
CA LYS A 100 0.83 9.35 -6.92
C LYS A 100 -0.59 8.79 -6.90
N ILE A 101 -1.27 8.92 -5.76
CA ILE A 101 -2.62 8.40 -5.59
C ILE A 101 -3.56 9.53 -5.20
N PHE A 102 -4.63 9.66 -5.95
CA PHE A 102 -5.71 10.61 -5.69
C PHE A 102 -6.93 9.92 -5.06
N TYR A 103 -7.82 10.70 -4.47
CA TYR A 103 -9.16 10.23 -4.14
C TYR A 103 -9.99 10.10 -5.42
N GLN A 104 -10.65 8.96 -5.65
CA GLN A 104 -11.49 8.78 -6.84
C GLN A 104 -12.68 9.76 -6.86
N LYS A 105 -13.32 10.02 -5.71
CA LYS A 105 -14.43 10.97 -5.60
C LYS A 105 -14.03 12.43 -5.82
N ASN A 106 -12.76 12.76 -5.61
CA ASN A 106 -12.20 14.08 -5.88
C ASN A 106 -10.83 13.91 -6.55
N PRO A 107 -10.78 13.78 -7.88
CA PRO A 107 -9.58 13.36 -8.62
C PRO A 107 -8.44 14.38 -8.63
N LYS A 108 -8.62 15.56 -8.03
CA LYS A 108 -7.55 16.55 -7.80
C LYS A 108 -7.04 16.56 -6.35
N LEU A 109 -7.66 15.79 -5.47
CA LEU A 109 -7.29 15.72 -4.06
C LEU A 109 -6.37 14.55 -3.83
N ILE A 110 -5.16 14.79 -3.32
CA ILE A 110 -4.16 13.77 -3.07
C ILE A 110 -4.59 12.88 -1.89
N TRP A 111 -4.53 11.57 -2.09
CA TRP A 111 -4.59 10.59 -1.03
C TRP A 111 -3.18 10.19 -0.55
N TYR A 112 -2.22 10.06 -1.50
CA TYR A 112 -0.84 9.72 -1.20
C TYR A 112 0.12 10.33 -2.22
N ALA A 113 1.15 11.03 -1.73
CA ALA A 113 2.28 11.57 -2.50
C ALA A 113 3.61 11.30 -1.77
N GLY A 114 3.81 10.03 -1.38
CA GLY A 114 4.91 9.59 -0.55
C GLY A 114 4.50 9.38 0.92
N GLY A 115 5.30 8.61 1.64
CA GLY A 115 5.06 8.23 3.02
C GLY A 115 6.09 8.80 4.00
N ASN A 116 5.65 9.14 5.20
CA ASN A 116 6.51 9.53 6.32
C ASN A 116 6.35 8.56 7.48
N VAL A 117 7.50 8.18 8.06
CA VAL A 117 7.58 7.42 9.31
C VAL A 117 8.52 8.15 10.26
N ASN A 118 8.06 8.42 11.47
CA ASN A 118 8.89 9.00 12.52
C ASN A 118 8.95 8.01 13.68
N LEU A 119 10.10 7.34 13.82
CA LEU A 119 10.33 6.33 14.85
C LEU A 119 10.50 6.90 16.26
N TRP A 120 10.61 8.23 16.44
CA TRP A 120 10.63 8.88 17.75
C TRP A 120 9.24 9.15 18.30
N THR A 121 8.31 9.52 17.40
CA THR A 121 6.93 9.89 17.80
C THR A 121 5.91 8.79 17.51
N GLY A 122 6.29 7.72 16.81
CA GLY A 122 5.36 6.68 16.36
C GLY A 122 4.38 7.16 15.27
N LYS A 123 4.68 8.26 14.58
CA LYS A 123 3.80 8.81 13.55
C LYS A 123 4.08 8.19 12.19
N VAL A 124 3.07 7.58 11.60
CA VAL A 124 3.03 7.14 10.18
C VAL A 124 1.98 7.98 9.46
N SER A 125 2.33 8.55 8.31
CA SER A 125 1.40 9.42 7.57
C SER A 125 1.73 9.51 6.09
N HIS A 126 0.71 9.70 5.26
CA HIS A 126 0.85 10.05 3.85
C HIS A 126 1.22 11.54 3.71
N LYS A 127 2.19 11.85 2.85
CA LYS A 127 2.44 13.21 2.38
C LYS A 127 1.30 13.66 1.48
N GLY A 128 0.96 14.93 1.52
CA GLY A 128 -0.07 15.50 0.63
C GLY A 128 -1.51 15.09 0.92
N ILE A 129 -1.77 14.21 1.89
CA ILE A 129 -3.12 13.72 2.15
C ILE A 129 -4.11 14.87 2.35
N ARG A 130 -5.24 14.81 1.62
CA ARG A 130 -6.30 15.84 1.60
C ARG A 130 -5.83 17.23 1.15
N GLN A 131 -4.73 17.32 0.41
CA GLN A 131 -4.29 18.55 -0.25
C GLN A 131 -4.53 18.45 -1.75
N TYR A 132 -4.79 19.58 -2.39
CA TYR A 132 -4.83 19.65 -3.85
C TYR A 132 -3.44 19.51 -4.42
N ASP A 133 -3.35 18.87 -5.59
CA ASP A 133 -2.09 18.69 -6.29
C ASP A 133 -1.47 20.03 -6.70
N ASN A 134 -0.15 20.10 -6.59
CA ASN A 134 0.65 21.25 -6.98
C ASN A 134 2.10 20.80 -7.24
N GLU A 135 2.94 21.70 -7.74
CA GLU A 135 4.31 21.44 -8.19
C GLU A 135 5.19 20.70 -7.18
N LYS A 136 5.02 20.95 -5.86
CA LYS A 136 5.81 20.29 -4.82
C LYS A 136 5.60 18.77 -4.76
N TYR A 137 4.47 18.26 -5.31
CA TYR A 137 4.15 16.83 -5.37
C TYR A 137 4.48 16.21 -6.73
N ASN A 138 5.09 16.94 -7.66
CA ASN A 138 5.43 16.50 -9.00
C ASN A 138 6.93 16.16 -9.17
N LEU A 139 7.65 15.98 -8.06
CA LEU A 139 9.06 15.61 -8.09
C LEU A 139 9.26 14.17 -7.60
N LYS A 140 9.92 13.34 -8.42
CA LYS A 140 10.42 12.02 -8.00
C LYS A 140 11.27 12.18 -6.76
N SER A 141 11.04 11.36 -5.74
CA SER A 141 11.76 11.49 -4.47
C SER A 141 11.80 10.20 -3.66
N LEU A 142 12.85 10.07 -2.85
CA LEU A 142 12.89 9.04 -1.81
C LEU A 142 11.69 9.19 -0.86
N THR A 143 11.09 8.08 -0.52
CA THR A 143 10.00 8.03 0.46
C THR A 143 10.33 7.06 1.59
N LYS A 144 9.72 7.22 2.76
CA LYS A 144 9.95 6.33 3.89
C LYS A 144 9.24 4.99 3.71
N TYR A 145 8.09 4.99 3.03
CA TYR A 145 7.38 3.75 2.68
C TYR A 145 6.52 3.95 1.43
N ALA A 146 6.21 2.86 0.77
CA ALA A 146 5.20 2.75 -0.27
C ALA A 146 3.91 2.17 0.34
N THR A 147 2.77 2.76 0.00
CA THR A 147 1.48 2.26 0.49
C THR A 147 1.08 0.97 -0.23
N GLY A 148 0.50 0.03 0.50
CA GLY A 148 -0.05 -1.22 -0.04
C GLY A 148 -1.19 -1.03 -1.05
N CYS A 149 -1.69 0.19 -1.22
CA CYS A 149 -2.71 0.47 -2.24
C CYS A 149 -2.20 0.18 -3.65
N CYS A 150 -0.97 0.59 -3.97
CA CYS A 150 -0.26 0.26 -5.21
C CYS A 150 1.24 0.47 -5.03
N PHE A 151 2.06 -0.49 -5.44
CA PHE A 151 3.51 -0.32 -5.58
C PHE A 151 4.07 -1.37 -6.55
N CYS A 152 5.27 -1.10 -7.06
CA CYS A 152 6.01 -2.00 -7.93
C CYS A 152 7.34 -2.41 -7.30
N MET A 153 7.75 -3.66 -7.53
CA MET A 153 9.07 -4.21 -7.19
C MET A 153 9.56 -5.12 -8.33
N ARG A 154 10.87 -5.35 -8.42
CA ARG A 154 11.33 -6.50 -9.21
C ARG A 154 10.85 -7.78 -8.53
N TYR A 155 10.55 -8.80 -9.33
CA TYR A 155 10.14 -10.12 -8.83
C TYR A 155 11.18 -10.69 -7.85
N ASN A 156 12.45 -10.67 -8.25
CA ASN A 156 13.55 -11.21 -7.45
C ASN A 156 13.77 -10.43 -6.15
N ASP A 157 13.63 -9.09 -6.16
CA ASP A 157 13.78 -8.27 -4.95
C ASP A 157 12.68 -8.59 -3.92
N PHE A 158 11.42 -8.77 -4.37
CA PHE A 158 10.33 -9.15 -3.46
C PHE A 158 10.51 -10.57 -2.91
N LYS A 159 11.01 -11.50 -3.72
CA LYS A 159 11.35 -12.87 -3.31
C LYS A 159 12.50 -12.88 -2.30
N GLU A 160 13.59 -12.14 -2.58
CA GLU A 160 14.77 -12.05 -1.73
C GLU A 160 14.45 -11.49 -0.33
N ILE A 161 13.60 -10.46 -0.25
CA ILE A 161 13.20 -9.85 1.02
C ILE A 161 12.23 -10.74 1.81
N GLY A 162 11.70 -11.80 1.21
CA GLY A 162 10.79 -12.76 1.82
C GLY A 162 9.32 -12.34 1.80
N GLY A 163 8.95 -11.35 0.98
CA GLY A 163 7.59 -10.84 0.86
C GLY A 163 7.13 -10.03 2.07
N PHE A 164 5.82 -9.99 2.29
CA PHE A 164 5.23 -9.35 3.46
C PHE A 164 5.37 -10.19 4.72
N ASP A 165 5.59 -9.56 5.86
CA ASP A 165 5.55 -10.23 7.18
C ASP A 165 4.10 -10.51 7.59
N GLU A 166 3.70 -11.78 7.58
CA GLU A 166 2.33 -12.24 7.88
C GLU A 166 1.95 -12.12 9.38
N ASN A 167 2.89 -11.75 10.25
CA ASN A 167 2.57 -11.44 11.64
C ASN A 167 1.76 -10.15 11.80
N PHE A 168 1.76 -9.29 10.78
CA PHE A 168 0.90 -8.10 10.76
C PHE A 168 -0.55 -8.49 10.47
N PRO A 169 -1.48 -8.25 11.40
CA PRO A 169 -2.86 -8.73 11.27
C PRO A 169 -3.66 -7.99 10.20
N MET A 170 -3.34 -6.77 9.96
CA MET A 170 -3.83 -5.80 8.98
C MET A 170 -3.27 -4.43 9.35
N TYR A 171 -2.89 -3.63 8.34
CA TYR A 171 -2.22 -2.33 8.46
C TYR A 171 -0.77 -2.45 8.96
N SER A 172 0.07 -1.61 8.41
CA SER A 172 1.51 -1.47 8.64
C SER A 172 2.42 -2.55 8.02
N GLU A 173 1.89 -3.59 7.37
CA GLU A 173 2.65 -4.57 6.59
C GLU A 173 3.39 -3.93 5.40
N ASP A 174 2.79 -2.94 4.78
CA ASP A 174 3.36 -2.13 3.69
C ASP A 174 4.48 -1.21 4.19
N VAL A 175 4.28 -0.61 5.36
CA VAL A 175 5.29 0.20 6.03
C VAL A 175 6.45 -0.68 6.49
N ASP A 176 6.17 -1.86 7.04
CA ASP A 176 7.17 -2.84 7.47
C ASP A 176 8.06 -3.29 6.31
N LEU A 177 7.46 -3.68 5.18
CA LEU A 177 8.17 -4.07 3.96
C LEU A 177 9.14 -2.96 3.53
N SER A 178 8.64 -1.73 3.41
CA SER A 178 9.45 -0.59 2.98
C SER A 178 10.57 -0.23 3.96
N LEU A 179 10.33 -0.31 5.27
CA LEU A 179 11.37 -0.09 6.28
C LEU A 179 12.41 -1.21 6.28
N THR A 180 12.01 -2.45 6.00
CA THR A 180 12.93 -3.58 5.85
C THR A 180 13.85 -3.38 4.64
N ILE A 181 13.31 -2.99 3.48
CA ILE A 181 14.07 -2.60 2.28
C ILE A 181 15.10 -1.53 2.64
N ARG A 182 14.67 -0.47 3.30
CA ARG A 182 15.55 0.65 3.67
C ARG A 182 16.62 0.29 4.70
N LYS A 183 16.33 -0.63 5.62
CA LYS A 183 17.29 -1.13 6.61
C LYS A 183 18.43 -1.94 5.97
N GLN A 184 18.15 -2.57 4.82
CA GLN A 184 19.14 -3.27 4.01
C GLN A 184 19.98 -2.32 3.13
N GLY A 185 19.75 -1.00 3.18
CA GLY A 185 20.46 0.00 2.39
C GLY A 185 19.82 0.31 1.03
N ASN A 186 18.68 -0.32 0.71
CA ASN A 186 17.97 -0.14 -0.54
C ASN A 186 16.97 1.03 -0.49
N GLU A 187 16.45 1.43 -1.64
CA GLU A 187 15.69 2.65 -1.81
C GLU A 187 14.22 2.38 -2.13
N VAL A 188 13.35 3.23 -1.60
CA VAL A 188 11.91 3.29 -1.92
C VAL A 188 11.62 4.66 -2.53
N TRP A 189 11.08 4.68 -3.75
CA TRP A 189 10.86 5.90 -4.53
C TRP A 189 9.41 6.20 -4.79
N TYR A 190 9.03 7.46 -4.58
CA TYR A 190 7.77 8.03 -5.01
C TYR A 190 7.89 8.55 -6.44
N ILE A 191 6.96 8.12 -7.31
CA ILE A 191 6.95 8.38 -8.75
C ILE A 191 5.67 9.13 -9.12
N PRO A 192 5.71 10.46 -9.19
CA PRO A 192 4.51 11.29 -9.45
C PRO A 192 3.93 11.16 -10.85
N GLU A 193 4.71 10.70 -11.82
CA GLU A 193 4.27 10.48 -13.20
C GLU A 193 3.37 9.24 -13.33
N SER A 194 3.46 8.31 -12.42
CA SER A 194 2.51 7.21 -12.30
C SER A 194 1.32 7.66 -11.46
N ILE A 195 0.12 7.60 -12.02
CA ILE A 195 -1.09 8.14 -11.39
C ILE A 195 -2.15 7.05 -11.27
N ILE A 196 -2.74 6.95 -10.10
CA ILE A 196 -3.93 6.14 -9.85
C ILE A 196 -4.92 6.88 -8.95
N TRP A 197 -6.17 6.41 -8.92
CA TRP A 197 -7.23 6.92 -8.05
C TRP A 197 -7.73 5.79 -7.14
N HIS A 198 -7.82 6.07 -5.85
CA HIS A 198 -8.30 5.12 -4.84
C HIS A 198 -9.74 5.44 -4.46
N LYS A 199 -10.61 4.44 -4.61
CA LYS A 199 -12.01 4.50 -4.19
C LYS A 199 -12.10 4.31 -2.67
N VAL A 200 -11.40 5.14 -1.92
CA VAL A 200 -11.46 5.06 -0.45
C VAL A 200 -12.93 4.88 -0.06
N SER A 201 -13.31 3.62 0.23
CA SER A 201 -14.66 3.29 0.63
C SER A 201 -15.07 4.23 1.75
N ALA A 202 -16.36 4.55 1.86
CA ALA A 202 -16.97 5.51 2.80
C ALA A 202 -16.64 5.33 4.30
N SER A 203 -15.57 4.64 4.62
CA SER A 203 -14.87 4.64 5.90
C SER A 203 -14.30 6.01 6.31
N ILE A 204 -14.45 7.06 5.49
CA ILE A 204 -14.27 8.46 5.94
C ILE A 204 -15.43 8.89 6.86
N GLY A 205 -16.53 8.14 6.91
CA GLY A 205 -17.68 8.37 7.80
C GLY A 205 -18.32 7.09 8.33
N GLY A 206 -17.77 5.92 8.03
CA GLY A 206 -18.33 4.62 8.38
C GLY A 206 -17.78 4.08 9.68
N SER A 207 -18.68 3.90 10.62
CA SER A 207 -18.64 3.19 11.88
C SER A 207 -17.24 3.01 12.52
N PHE A 208 -17.07 3.64 13.65
CA PHE A 208 -16.00 3.45 14.61
C PHE A 208 -15.94 1.95 14.99
N SER A 209 -15.25 1.14 14.18
CA SER A 209 -15.06 -0.27 14.50
C SER A 209 -13.88 -0.38 15.46
N LEU A 210 -14.19 -0.65 16.73
CA LEU A 210 -13.20 -0.92 17.77
C LEU A 210 -12.20 -1.99 17.30
N SER A 211 -12.70 -3.03 16.62
CA SER A 211 -11.87 -4.11 16.06
C SER A 211 -10.85 -3.60 15.04
N LYS A 212 -11.24 -2.70 14.10
CA LYS A 212 -10.32 -2.10 13.13
C LYS A 212 -9.24 -1.26 13.81
N ASN A 213 -9.63 -0.45 14.81
CA ASN A 213 -8.68 0.38 15.55
C ASN A 213 -7.70 -0.46 16.37
N MET A 214 -8.17 -1.55 16.99
CA MET A 214 -7.30 -2.49 17.71
C MET A 214 -6.30 -3.18 16.78
N LYS A 215 -6.73 -3.63 15.60
CA LYS A 215 -5.81 -4.19 14.58
C LYS A 215 -4.75 -3.18 14.15
N LYS A 216 -5.16 -1.92 13.89
CA LYS A 216 -4.24 -0.84 13.53
C LYS A 216 -3.23 -0.55 14.64
N LEU A 217 -3.67 -0.46 15.88
CA LEU A 217 -2.79 -0.26 17.03
C LEU A 217 -1.80 -1.42 17.19
N ARG A 218 -2.28 -2.67 17.04
CA ARG A 218 -1.42 -3.84 17.09
C ARG A 218 -0.38 -3.83 15.97
N GLY A 219 -0.78 -3.48 14.74
CA GLY A 219 0.14 -3.34 13.61
C GLY A 219 1.21 -2.28 13.87
N LEU A 220 0.83 -1.10 14.38
CA LEU A 220 1.79 -0.05 14.75
C LEU A 220 2.74 -0.48 15.86
N PHE A 221 2.23 -1.17 16.89
CA PHE A 221 3.06 -1.70 17.98
C PHE A 221 4.12 -2.69 17.45
N LEU A 222 3.72 -3.63 16.59
CA LEU A 222 4.64 -4.59 15.97
C LEU A 222 5.68 -3.87 15.10
N LEU A 223 5.25 -2.88 14.29
CA LEU A 223 6.11 -2.09 13.45
C LEU A 223 7.23 -1.42 14.25
N PHE A 224 6.86 -0.72 15.33
CA PHE A 224 7.84 0.00 16.14
C PHE A 224 8.73 -0.94 16.96
N LYS A 225 8.18 -2.05 17.46
CA LYS A 225 8.98 -3.10 18.10
C LYS A 225 10.06 -3.68 17.17
N LYS A 226 9.76 -3.81 15.86
CA LYS A 226 10.68 -4.37 14.84
C LYS A 226 11.71 -3.36 14.36
N HIS A 227 11.34 -2.08 14.21
CA HIS A 227 12.15 -1.09 13.51
C HIS A 227 12.75 0.02 14.38
N ALA A 228 12.14 0.31 15.54
CA ALA A 228 12.67 1.34 16.44
C ALA A 228 13.83 0.79 17.28
N ASN A 229 14.84 1.63 17.52
CA ASN A 229 15.86 1.32 18.51
C ASN A 229 15.28 1.47 19.94
N PRO A 230 15.96 0.98 21.00
CA PRO A 230 15.44 1.02 22.37
C PRO A 230 15.00 2.42 22.85
N PHE A 231 15.75 3.46 22.49
CA PHE A 231 15.43 4.84 22.89
C PHE A 231 14.19 5.37 22.14
N GLN A 232 14.10 5.11 20.86
CA GLN A 232 12.92 5.44 20.04
C GLN A 232 11.68 4.71 20.55
N TYR A 233 11.81 3.41 20.86
CA TYR A 233 10.71 2.60 21.37
C TYR A 233 10.23 3.13 22.73
N LEU A 234 11.15 3.46 23.64
CA LEU A 234 10.81 4.08 24.92
C LEU A 234 10.11 5.44 24.72
N SER A 235 10.60 6.28 23.80
CA SER A 235 9.96 7.56 23.45
C SER A 235 8.52 7.35 22.97
N ILE A 236 8.27 6.36 22.10
CA ILE A 236 6.93 6.05 21.61
C ILE A 236 6.00 5.61 22.74
N ILE A 237 6.49 4.76 23.66
CA ILE A 237 5.69 4.31 24.83
C ILE A 237 5.31 5.51 25.67
N LEU A 238 6.25 6.40 25.98
CA LEU A 238 6.01 7.59 26.81
C LEU A 238 5.05 8.60 26.14
N LEU A 239 5.11 8.72 24.82
CA LEU A 239 4.25 9.65 24.06
C LEU A 239 2.88 9.06 23.72
N SER A 240 2.73 7.74 23.68
CA SER A 240 1.50 7.07 23.24
C SER A 240 0.24 7.46 24.03
N PRO A 241 0.25 7.64 25.37
CA PRO A 241 -0.93 8.09 26.09
C PRO A 241 -1.41 9.49 25.67
N PHE A 242 -0.48 10.39 25.41
CA PHE A 242 -0.79 11.75 24.95
C PHE A 242 -1.35 11.76 23.52
N ILE A 243 -0.80 10.93 22.64
CA ILE A 243 -1.28 10.77 21.26
C ILE A 243 -2.69 10.20 21.24
N ILE A 244 -2.97 9.16 22.05
CA ILE A 244 -4.29 8.54 22.17
C ILE A 244 -5.30 9.55 22.75
N LEU A 245 -4.92 10.27 23.81
CA LEU A 245 -5.77 11.30 24.41
C LEU A 245 -6.11 12.41 23.40
N PHE A 246 -5.11 12.92 22.67
CA PHE A 246 -5.31 13.92 21.64
C PHE A 246 -6.23 13.46 20.51
N GLN A 247 -6.09 12.22 20.05
CA GLN A 247 -6.98 11.63 19.06
C GLN A 247 -8.40 11.50 19.58
N PHE A 248 -8.58 11.12 20.85
CA PHE A 248 -9.88 11.01 21.49
C PHE A 248 -10.56 12.38 21.64
N VAL A 249 -9.82 13.39 22.07
CA VAL A 249 -10.33 14.77 22.17
C VAL A 249 -10.75 15.30 20.79
N ASN A 250 -9.92 15.13 19.74
CA ASN A 250 -10.27 15.55 18.39
C ASN A 250 -11.53 14.85 17.87
N LEU A 251 -11.73 13.58 18.21
CA LEU A 251 -12.93 12.84 17.86
C LEU A 251 -14.19 13.46 18.48
N LEU A 252 -14.14 13.82 19.75
CA LEU A 252 -15.27 14.49 20.44
C LEU A 252 -15.65 15.83 19.80
N PHE A 253 -14.69 16.58 19.28
CA PHE A 253 -14.95 17.83 18.55
C PHE A 253 -15.45 17.60 17.11
N THR A 254 -15.15 16.47 16.50
CA THR A 254 -15.60 16.15 15.12
C THR A 254 -17.04 15.61 15.10
N ILE A 255 -17.50 14.97 16.19
CA ILE A 255 -18.88 14.47 16.33
C ILE A 255 -19.88 15.62 16.56
N LYS A 256 -19.42 16.81 16.97
CA LYS A 256 -20.26 17.99 17.21
C LYS A 256 -20.47 18.91 15.99
N LYS A 257 -19.95 18.55 14.84
CA LYS A 257 -20.21 19.19 13.53
C LYS A 257 -20.90 18.23 12.58
#